data_09d74f927d68f1c942258e3de3d033e0
#
_entry.id   09d74f927d68f1c942258e3de3d033e0
#
_cell.length_a   1.000
_cell.length_b   1.000
_cell.length_c   1.000
_cell.angle_alpha   90.00
_cell.angle_beta   90.00
_cell.angle_gamma   90.00
#
_symmetry.space_group_name_H-M   'P 1'
#
loop_
_entity.id
_entity.type
_entity.pdbx_description
1 polymer ?
#
loop_
_entity_poly.entity_id
_entity_poly.type
_entity_poly.pdbx_seq_one_letter_code
_entity_poly.pdbx_strand_id
1 'polypeptide(L)'
;AKLSDVFFQEFGIPEPDINLGIGSHSHAIQTARIMIGLEESLIDLNPDWVLAYGDTNSTLACAIACSKLPFRLAHIEAGLRSNNKEMPEEHNRILTDHCSDLLFAPTHAAMEFLREENLGSKSHLVGDVMIDILNLVKSSIEKEGDNLPLSIDPSEEYLSLIHI
;
A
#
# COMPACT_ATOMS: atom_id res chain seq x y z
N ALA A 1 -15.58 0.56 7.06
CA ALA A 1 -15.41 -0.20 8.30
C ALA A 1 -15.63 -1.70 8.08
N LYS A 2 -16.78 -2.13 7.55
CA LYS A 2 -17.08 -3.58 7.43
C LYS A 2 -16.23 -4.36 6.43
N LEU A 3 -15.67 -3.72 5.42
CA LEU A 3 -14.84 -4.40 4.41
C LEU A 3 -13.42 -4.69 4.92
N SER A 4 -12.83 -3.78 5.70
CA SER A 4 -11.51 -4.00 6.28
C SER A 4 -11.54 -5.02 7.42
N ASP A 5 -12.58 -5.00 8.26
CA ASP A 5 -12.70 -5.86 9.44
C ASP A 5 -12.67 -7.36 9.06
N VAL A 6 -13.26 -7.73 7.90
CA VAL A 6 -13.23 -9.11 7.40
C VAL A 6 -11.80 -9.55 7.11
N PHE A 7 -10.98 -8.74 6.44
CA PHE A 7 -9.60 -9.08 6.12
C PHE A 7 -8.73 -9.20 7.37
N PHE A 8 -8.93 -8.33 8.36
CA PHE A 8 -8.21 -8.44 9.64
C PHE A 8 -8.48 -9.78 10.33
N GLN A 9 -9.74 -10.23 10.31
CA GLN A 9 -10.13 -11.50 10.92
C GLN A 9 -9.64 -12.72 10.13
N GLU A 10 -9.82 -12.73 8.80
CA GLU A 10 -9.45 -13.86 7.94
C GLU A 10 -7.95 -14.10 7.88
N PHE A 11 -7.15 -13.04 7.84
CA PHE A 11 -5.68 -13.14 7.80
C PHE A 11 -5.02 -13.09 9.17
N GLY A 12 -5.79 -12.99 10.26
CA GLY A 12 -5.25 -12.90 11.61
C GLY A 12 -4.37 -11.66 11.82
N ILE A 13 -4.68 -10.55 11.12
CA ILE A 13 -3.94 -9.29 11.25
C ILE A 13 -4.30 -8.66 12.61
N PRO A 14 -3.31 -8.26 13.42
CA PRO A 14 -3.58 -7.58 14.68
C PRO A 14 -4.41 -6.30 14.49
N GLU A 15 -5.27 -6.00 15.45
CA GLU A 15 -5.97 -4.72 15.45
C GLU A 15 -4.97 -3.56 15.50
N PRO A 16 -5.26 -2.43 14.80
CA PRO A 16 -4.37 -1.28 14.83
C PRO A 16 -4.41 -0.60 16.20
N ASP A 17 -3.27 -0.17 16.70
CA ASP A 17 -3.15 0.60 17.96
C ASP A 17 -3.87 1.95 17.87
N ILE A 18 -3.86 2.56 16.68
CA ILE A 18 -4.51 3.85 16.42
C ILE A 18 -5.35 3.75 15.13
N ASN A 19 -6.61 4.13 15.23
CA ASN A 19 -7.50 4.27 14.09
C ASN A 19 -8.02 5.71 14.04
N LEU A 20 -7.64 6.46 13.02
CA LEU A 20 -8.04 7.87 12.85
C LEU A 20 -9.53 8.05 12.52
N GLY A 21 -10.24 6.98 12.17
CA GLY A 21 -11.70 7.00 11.93
C GLY A 21 -12.13 7.85 10.74
N ILE A 22 -11.23 8.13 9.78
CA ILE A 22 -11.50 9.00 8.64
C ILE A 22 -12.17 8.20 7.53
N GLY A 23 -13.45 8.48 7.31
CA GLY A 23 -14.25 7.84 6.26
C GLY A 23 -14.06 8.46 4.88
N SER A 24 -14.98 8.09 3.96
CA SER A 24 -14.98 8.58 2.59
C SER A 24 -15.37 10.06 2.50
N HIS A 25 -14.56 10.82 1.78
CA HIS A 25 -14.77 12.24 1.45
C HIS A 25 -14.20 12.50 0.04
N SER A 26 -14.22 13.77 -0.41
CA SER A 26 -13.41 14.14 -1.59
C SER A 26 -11.92 13.91 -1.29
N HIS A 27 -11.13 13.60 -2.32
CA HIS A 27 -9.70 13.31 -2.16
C HIS A 27 -8.97 14.35 -1.31
N ALA A 28 -9.20 15.64 -1.57
CA ALA A 28 -8.55 16.73 -0.82
C ALA A 28 -8.92 16.73 0.66
N ILE A 29 -10.22 16.60 0.99
CA ILE A 29 -10.69 16.60 2.39
C ILE A 29 -10.17 15.35 3.11
N GLN A 30 -10.22 14.19 2.47
CA GLN A 30 -9.74 12.94 3.06
C GLN A 30 -8.25 13.02 3.34
N THR A 31 -7.43 13.39 2.34
CA THR A 31 -5.97 13.54 2.49
C THR A 31 -5.62 14.53 3.59
N ALA A 32 -6.28 15.71 3.63
CA ALA A 32 -6.01 16.72 4.65
C ALA A 32 -6.33 16.22 6.07
N ARG A 33 -7.47 15.56 6.27
CA ARG A 33 -7.85 15.03 7.59
C ARG A 33 -6.91 13.92 8.06
N ILE A 34 -6.50 13.03 7.16
CA ILE A 34 -5.53 11.97 7.46
C ILE A 34 -4.19 12.59 7.84
N MET A 35 -3.73 13.58 7.08
CA MET A 35 -2.47 14.27 7.33
C MET A 35 -2.43 14.93 8.71
N ILE A 36 -3.51 15.61 9.11
CA ILE A 36 -3.63 16.23 10.44
C ILE A 36 -3.56 15.17 11.55
N GLY A 37 -4.38 14.11 11.46
CA GLY A 37 -4.40 13.06 12.49
C GLY A 37 -3.10 12.26 12.55
N LEU A 38 -2.41 12.07 11.39
CA LEU A 38 -1.09 11.43 11.36
C LEU A 38 -0.01 12.29 12.00
N GLU A 39 0.00 13.60 11.74
CA GLU A 39 0.97 14.52 12.35
C GLU A 39 0.89 14.45 13.88
N GLU A 40 -0.31 14.54 14.45
CA GLU A 40 -0.53 14.42 15.91
C GLU A 40 -0.02 13.06 16.43
N SER A 41 -0.42 11.96 15.77
CA SER A 41 -0.03 10.61 16.18
C SER A 41 1.47 10.37 16.08
N LEU A 42 2.13 10.87 15.04
CA LEU A 42 3.57 10.71 14.84
C LEU A 42 4.39 11.51 15.85
N ILE A 43 3.92 12.70 16.23
CA ILE A 43 4.56 13.50 17.29
C ILE A 43 4.49 12.76 18.63
N ASP A 44 3.34 12.19 18.96
CA ASP A 44 3.14 11.47 20.21
C ASP A 44 3.93 10.15 20.26
N LEU A 45 3.99 9.40 19.15
CA LEU A 45 4.69 8.12 19.05
C LEU A 45 6.22 8.30 18.95
N ASN A 46 6.67 9.39 18.37
CA ASN A 46 8.09 9.72 18.12
C ASN A 46 8.89 8.55 17.50
N PRO A 47 8.47 7.98 16.34
CA PRO A 47 9.12 6.82 15.75
C PRO A 47 10.45 7.16 15.07
N ASP A 48 11.37 6.21 15.00
CA ASP A 48 12.59 6.33 14.19
C ASP A 48 12.29 6.22 12.68
N TRP A 49 11.32 5.36 12.32
CA TRP A 49 10.89 5.10 10.96
C TRP A 49 9.38 5.01 10.86
N VAL A 50 8.85 5.55 9.77
CA VAL A 50 7.46 5.40 9.35
C VAL A 50 7.44 4.55 8.07
N LEU A 51 6.55 3.57 8.00
CA LEU A 51 6.35 2.74 6.82
C LEU A 51 5.02 3.10 6.18
N ALA A 52 5.05 3.55 4.92
CA ALA A 52 3.86 3.78 4.11
C ALA A 52 3.72 2.68 3.07
N TYR A 53 2.49 2.22 2.82
CA TYR A 53 2.18 1.14 1.90
C TYR A 53 1.28 1.61 0.76
N GLY A 54 1.56 1.13 -0.47
CA GLY A 54 0.71 1.33 -1.62
C GLY A 54 0.60 2.78 -2.09
N ASP A 55 -0.57 3.19 -2.61
CA ASP A 55 -0.74 4.43 -3.35
C ASP A 55 -2.03 5.19 -3.06
N THR A 56 -2.64 4.94 -1.91
CA THR A 56 -3.90 5.60 -1.53
C THR A 56 -3.69 7.03 -1.02
N ASN A 57 -4.80 7.75 -0.78
CA ASN A 57 -4.75 9.07 -0.14
C ASN A 57 -4.08 9.01 1.26
N SER A 58 -4.18 7.88 1.95
CA SER A 58 -3.52 7.69 3.25
C SER A 58 -2.00 7.62 3.09
N THR A 59 -1.52 6.96 2.05
CA THR A 59 -0.10 6.87 1.70
C THR A 59 0.48 8.25 1.40
N LEU A 60 -0.20 9.03 0.55
CA LEU A 60 0.19 10.40 0.24
C LEU A 60 0.18 11.31 1.48
N ALA A 61 -0.88 11.23 2.29
CA ALA A 61 -0.99 12.02 3.52
C ALA A 61 0.16 11.72 4.50
N CYS A 62 0.50 10.43 4.64
CA CYS A 62 1.64 9.99 5.44
C CYS A 62 2.96 10.58 4.92
N ALA A 63 3.18 10.51 3.60
CA ALA A 63 4.40 11.03 2.98
C ALA A 63 4.58 12.54 3.20
N ILE A 64 3.50 13.31 3.02
CA ILE A 64 3.53 14.75 3.21
C ILE A 64 3.75 15.11 4.69
N ALA A 65 3.06 14.44 5.63
CA ALA A 65 3.24 14.67 7.06
C ALA A 65 4.69 14.37 7.47
N CYS A 66 5.24 13.21 7.11
CA CYS A 66 6.63 12.83 7.42
C CYS A 66 7.64 13.83 6.83
N SER A 67 7.40 14.37 5.62
CA SER A 67 8.32 15.33 4.99
C SER A 67 8.49 16.64 5.76
N LYS A 68 7.64 16.92 6.75
CA LYS A 68 7.66 18.12 7.61
C LYS A 68 8.07 17.81 9.05
N LEU A 69 8.30 16.55 9.37
CA LEU A 69 8.66 16.05 10.70
C LEU A 69 10.06 15.43 10.66
N PRO A 70 10.72 15.25 11.81
CA PRO A 70 12.08 14.70 11.87
C PRO A 70 12.14 13.17 11.72
N PHE A 71 11.10 12.54 11.20
CA PHE A 71 10.99 11.09 11.05
C PHE A 71 11.39 10.64 9.65
N ARG A 72 12.01 9.47 9.56
CA ARG A 72 12.36 8.85 8.29
C ARG A 72 11.17 8.10 7.72
N LEU A 73 10.97 8.19 6.42
CA LEU A 73 9.90 7.51 5.71
C LEU A 73 10.44 6.42 4.79
N ALA A 74 9.87 5.24 4.88
CA ALA A 74 10.06 4.17 3.90
C ALA A 74 8.74 3.87 3.17
N HIS A 75 8.80 3.74 1.84
CA HIS A 75 7.65 3.40 1.01
C HIS A 75 7.77 1.96 0.53
N ILE A 76 6.75 1.16 0.82
CA ILE A 76 6.60 -0.22 0.35
C ILE A 76 5.65 -0.22 -0.85
N GLU A 77 6.01 -0.94 -1.89
CA GLU A 77 5.38 -0.95 -3.22
C GLU A 77 5.76 0.30 -4.06
N ALA A 78 6.98 0.77 -3.86
CA ALA A 78 7.52 1.96 -4.51
C ALA A 78 7.84 1.73 -6.01
N GLY A 79 7.79 2.80 -6.79
CA GLY A 79 8.25 2.81 -8.18
C GLY A 79 7.27 2.27 -9.20
N LEU A 80 6.07 1.88 -8.82
CA LEU A 80 5.03 1.53 -9.79
C LEU A 80 4.57 2.80 -10.53
N ARG A 81 4.41 2.69 -11.87
CA ARG A 81 3.95 3.78 -12.74
C ARG A 81 2.95 3.26 -13.75
N SER A 82 1.81 3.93 -13.84
CA SER A 82 0.80 3.71 -14.88
C SER A 82 0.98 4.65 -16.08
N ASN A 83 1.74 5.74 -15.89
CA ASN A 83 1.88 6.84 -16.83
C ASN A 83 0.54 7.52 -17.20
N ASN A 84 -0.49 7.30 -16.37
CA ASN A 84 -1.81 7.90 -16.53
C ASN A 84 -2.06 8.92 -15.42
N LYS A 85 -1.90 10.21 -15.75
CA LYS A 85 -2.11 11.31 -14.80
C LYS A 85 -3.59 11.59 -14.46
N GLU A 86 -4.53 10.92 -15.10
CA GLU A 86 -5.94 10.98 -14.69
C GLU A 86 -6.24 10.08 -13.48
N MET A 87 -5.32 9.17 -13.16
CA MET A 87 -5.41 8.34 -11.96
C MET A 87 -4.87 9.08 -10.74
N PRO A 88 -5.68 9.28 -9.69
CA PRO A 88 -5.21 9.87 -8.43
C PRO A 88 -4.06 9.10 -7.80
N GLU A 89 -4.07 7.77 -7.92
CA GLU A 89 -3.06 6.86 -7.40
C GLU A 89 -1.68 7.11 -8.04
N GLU A 90 -1.63 7.50 -9.31
CA GLU A 90 -0.36 7.83 -9.99
C GLU A 90 0.33 9.01 -9.33
N HIS A 91 -0.44 10.05 -9.00
CA HIS A 91 0.08 11.19 -8.25
C HIS A 91 0.53 10.80 -6.85
N ASN A 92 -0.27 9.97 -6.16
CA ASN A 92 0.03 9.53 -4.82
C ASN A 92 1.37 8.78 -4.75
N ARG A 93 1.60 7.81 -5.66
CA ARG A 93 2.85 7.02 -5.63
C ARG A 93 4.06 7.84 -6.03
N ILE A 94 3.97 8.70 -7.04
CA ILE A 94 5.08 9.59 -7.44
C ILE A 94 5.48 10.48 -6.27
N LEU A 95 4.51 11.19 -5.66
CA LEU A 95 4.79 12.11 -4.56
C LEU A 95 5.33 11.38 -3.33
N THR A 96 4.79 10.20 -3.01
CA THR A 96 5.27 9.39 -1.89
C THR A 96 6.71 8.93 -2.11
N ASP A 97 7.05 8.45 -3.30
CA ASP A 97 8.41 8.03 -3.64
C ASP A 97 9.42 9.19 -3.47
N HIS A 98 9.05 10.37 -3.94
CA HIS A 98 9.91 11.55 -3.82
C HIS A 98 10.07 12.05 -2.38
N CYS A 99 9.07 11.89 -1.53
CA CYS A 99 9.13 12.25 -0.11
C CYS A 99 9.87 11.23 0.76
N SER A 100 10.01 9.99 0.31
CA SER A 100 10.56 8.90 1.13
C SER A 100 12.10 8.90 1.17
N ASP A 101 12.66 8.44 2.29
CA ASP A 101 14.10 8.23 2.48
C ASP A 101 14.55 6.88 1.95
N LEU A 102 13.65 5.88 1.93
CA LEU A 102 13.91 4.52 1.50
C LEU A 102 12.74 4.00 0.67
N LEU A 103 13.05 3.30 -0.43
CA LEU A 103 12.09 2.81 -1.40
C LEU A 103 12.24 1.30 -1.60
N PHE A 104 11.15 0.56 -1.37
CA PHE A 104 11.09 -0.88 -1.57
C PHE A 104 10.27 -1.20 -2.82
N ALA A 105 10.97 -1.49 -3.91
CA ALA A 105 10.38 -1.74 -5.22
C ALA A 105 9.97 -3.22 -5.37
N PRO A 106 8.76 -3.51 -5.86
CA PRO A 106 8.29 -4.88 -6.04
C PRO A 106 8.88 -5.57 -7.27
N THR A 107 9.26 -4.82 -8.30
CA THR A 107 9.67 -5.38 -9.59
C THR A 107 10.90 -4.68 -10.17
N HIS A 108 11.55 -5.32 -11.16
CA HIS A 108 12.64 -4.69 -11.92
C HIS A 108 12.16 -3.46 -12.69
N ALA A 109 10.93 -3.48 -13.23
CA ALA A 109 10.35 -2.34 -13.93
C ALA A 109 10.17 -1.13 -12.98
N ALA A 110 9.70 -1.37 -11.76
CA ALA A 110 9.62 -0.32 -10.73
C ALA A 110 11.00 0.28 -10.42
N MET A 111 12.04 -0.55 -10.33
CA MET A 111 13.42 -0.07 -10.14
C MET A 111 13.92 0.78 -11.31
N GLU A 112 13.50 0.50 -12.52
CA GLU A 112 13.87 1.30 -13.71
C GLU A 112 13.20 2.68 -13.64
N PHE A 113 11.91 2.76 -13.36
CA PHE A 113 11.22 4.04 -13.16
C PHE A 113 11.86 4.89 -12.05
N LEU A 114 12.20 4.27 -10.92
CA LEU A 114 12.87 4.97 -9.83
C LEU A 114 14.26 5.50 -10.23
N ARG A 115 15.00 4.78 -11.07
CA ARG A 115 16.29 5.26 -11.61
C ARG A 115 16.10 6.43 -12.57
N GLU A 116 15.12 6.37 -13.45
CA GLU A 116 14.78 7.46 -14.38
C GLU A 116 14.40 8.74 -13.63
N GLU A 117 13.75 8.61 -12.47
CA GLU A 117 13.40 9.72 -11.59
C GLU A 117 14.54 10.13 -10.62
N ASN A 118 15.75 9.58 -10.78
CA ASN A 118 16.91 9.84 -9.92
C ASN A 118 16.75 9.39 -8.45
N LEU A 119 15.89 8.42 -8.20
CA LEU A 119 15.63 7.86 -6.87
C LEU A 119 16.35 6.53 -6.61
N GLY A 120 17.10 6.02 -7.61
CA GLY A 120 17.74 4.70 -7.57
C GLY A 120 18.69 4.48 -6.38
N SER A 121 19.33 5.53 -5.88
CA SER A 121 20.28 5.41 -4.76
C SER A 121 19.65 5.03 -3.42
N LYS A 122 18.35 5.27 -3.26
CA LYS A 122 17.56 4.95 -2.07
C LYS A 122 16.56 3.81 -2.31
N SER A 123 16.66 3.11 -3.45
CA SER A 123 15.72 2.09 -3.88
C SER A 123 16.29 0.68 -3.77
N HIS A 124 15.49 -0.25 -3.31
CA HIS A 124 15.82 -1.66 -3.13
C HIS A 124 14.77 -2.55 -3.77
N LEU A 125 15.18 -3.53 -4.56
CA LEU A 125 14.29 -4.56 -5.10
C LEU A 125 14.03 -5.60 -4.01
N VAL A 126 12.78 -5.74 -3.58
CA VAL A 126 12.41 -6.63 -2.47
C VAL A 126 11.37 -7.70 -2.86
N GLY A 127 10.76 -7.58 -4.03
CA GLY A 127 9.64 -8.42 -4.44
C GLY A 127 8.29 -7.83 -4.02
N ASP A 128 7.23 -8.53 -4.37
CA ASP A 128 5.85 -8.11 -4.21
C ASP A 128 5.18 -8.88 -3.07
N VAL A 129 4.71 -8.17 -2.05
CA VAL A 129 4.01 -8.77 -0.89
C VAL A 129 2.71 -9.48 -1.29
N MET A 130 2.11 -9.12 -2.44
CA MET A 130 0.92 -9.81 -2.96
C MET A 130 1.25 -11.26 -3.36
N ILE A 131 2.48 -11.54 -3.78
CA ILE A 131 2.93 -12.91 -4.07
C ILE A 131 3.00 -13.73 -2.80
N ASP A 132 3.43 -13.15 -1.69
CA ASP A 132 3.46 -13.84 -0.39
C ASP A 132 2.06 -14.20 0.08
N ILE A 133 1.11 -13.26 -0.05
CA ILE A 133 -0.31 -13.49 0.27
C ILE A 133 -0.89 -14.57 -0.63
N LEU A 134 -0.64 -14.52 -1.94
CA LEU A 134 -1.10 -15.54 -2.88
C LEU A 134 -0.61 -16.95 -2.50
N ASN A 135 0.66 -17.07 -2.12
CA ASN A 135 1.24 -18.33 -1.68
C ASN A 135 0.62 -18.84 -0.37
N LEU A 136 0.33 -17.94 0.58
CA LEU A 136 -0.37 -18.29 1.82
C LEU A 136 -1.78 -18.80 1.55
N VAL A 137 -2.56 -18.08 0.74
CA VAL A 137 -3.94 -18.46 0.36
C VAL A 137 -3.95 -19.79 -0.40
N LYS A 138 -3.04 -19.97 -1.35
CA LYS A 138 -2.90 -21.23 -2.10
C LYS A 138 -2.64 -22.41 -1.16
N SER A 139 -1.74 -22.25 -0.20
CA SER A 139 -1.42 -23.27 0.79
C SER A 139 -2.61 -23.61 1.71
N SER A 140 -3.47 -22.64 2.00
CA SER A 140 -4.69 -22.86 2.79
C SER A 140 -5.75 -23.61 1.98
N ILE A 141 -5.97 -23.23 0.73
CA ILE A 141 -6.89 -23.91 -0.17
C ILE A 141 -6.48 -25.39 -0.39
N GLU A 142 -5.19 -25.65 -0.60
CA GLU A 142 -4.67 -27.02 -0.76
C GLU A 142 -4.90 -27.89 0.50
N LYS A 143 -4.96 -27.28 1.69
CA LYS A 143 -5.23 -28.00 2.96
C LYS A 143 -6.71 -28.22 3.23
N GLU A 144 -7.56 -27.28 2.84
CA GLU A 144 -9.01 -27.35 3.11
C GLU A 144 -9.79 -28.19 2.10
N GLY A 145 -9.16 -28.56 0.97
CA GLY A 145 -9.78 -29.38 -0.09
C GLY A 145 -10.92 -28.65 -0.81
N ASP A 146 -11.72 -29.40 -1.60
CA ASP A 146 -12.73 -28.91 -2.55
C ASP A 146 -13.96 -28.21 -1.94
N ASN A 147 -13.89 -27.70 -0.73
CA ASN A 147 -14.99 -26.99 -0.07
C ASN A 147 -15.02 -25.48 -0.39
N LEU A 148 -14.65 -25.09 -1.59
CA LEU A 148 -14.85 -23.70 -2.03
C LEU A 148 -16.35 -23.45 -2.23
N PRO A 149 -16.92 -22.39 -1.63
CA PRO A 149 -18.36 -22.09 -1.75
C PRO A 149 -18.77 -21.57 -3.12
N LEU A 150 -17.86 -21.56 -4.07
CA LEU A 150 -18.08 -21.14 -5.46
C LEU A 150 -18.17 -22.38 -6.34
N SER A 151 -19.26 -22.51 -7.11
CA SER A 151 -19.43 -23.51 -8.15
C SER A 151 -18.57 -23.13 -9.39
N ILE A 152 -17.27 -23.00 -9.19
CA ILE A 152 -16.30 -22.75 -10.24
C ILE A 152 -15.77 -24.11 -10.68
N ASP A 153 -15.96 -24.46 -11.95
CA ASP A 153 -15.36 -25.65 -12.52
C ASP A 153 -13.88 -25.39 -12.78
N PRO A 154 -12.94 -26.07 -12.08
CA PRO A 154 -11.52 -25.85 -12.27
C PRO A 154 -11.00 -26.27 -13.66
N SER A 155 -11.83 -26.93 -14.48
CA SER A 155 -11.51 -27.28 -15.87
C SER A 155 -11.82 -26.18 -16.88
N GLU A 156 -12.55 -25.13 -16.48
CA GLU A 156 -12.87 -24.00 -17.34
C GLU A 156 -11.81 -22.88 -17.20
N GLU A 157 -11.48 -22.23 -18.32
CA GLU A 157 -10.64 -21.04 -18.31
C GLU A 157 -11.45 -19.82 -17.87
N TYR A 158 -11.05 -19.21 -16.75
CA TYR A 158 -11.63 -17.96 -16.24
C TYR A 158 -10.72 -16.79 -16.56
N LEU A 159 -11.28 -15.76 -17.17
CA LEU A 159 -10.59 -14.48 -17.35
C LEU A 159 -10.93 -13.56 -16.18
N SER A 160 -9.94 -13.25 -15.35
CA SER A 160 -10.05 -12.19 -14.36
C SER A 160 -9.59 -10.87 -14.96
N LEU A 161 -10.52 -9.93 -15.11
CA LEU A 161 -10.23 -8.56 -15.52
C LEU A 161 -10.16 -7.69 -14.27
N ILE A 162 -8.94 -7.30 -13.88
CA ILE A 162 -8.72 -6.27 -12.87
C ILE A 162 -8.63 -4.95 -13.62
N HIS A 163 -9.62 -4.10 -13.44
CA HIS A 163 -9.54 -2.70 -13.86
C HIS A 163 -8.86 -1.92 -12.74
N ILE A 164 -7.62 -1.59 -13.00
CA ILE A 164 -6.84 -0.65 -12.18
C ILE A 164 -7.01 0.73 -12.78
#